data_db8a348ac5a4e5b8daf6b2ffbf95a6d9
#
_entry.id   db8a348ac5a4e5b8daf6b2ffbf95a6d9
#
_cell.length_a   1.000
_cell.length_b   1.000
_cell.length_c   1.000
_cell.angle_alpha   90.00
_cell.angle_beta   90.00
_cell.angle_gamma   90.00
#
_symmetry.space_group_name_H-M   'P 1'
#
loop_
_entity.id
_entity.type
_entity.pdbx_description
1 polymer ?
#
loop_
_entity_poly.entity_id
_entity_poly.type
_entity_poly.pdbx_seq_one_letter_code
_entity_poly.pdbx_strand_id
1 'polypeptide(L)'
;YTMSLHCCILCYYTAQTIRPGEVSLANNGVLFLDELPEFSRTALEVLRQPIEDGSITISRAGQKCTYPCSIMVVAAMNPCPCGYYGDPTRKCTCSEQKIKRYLNRISGPLLDRFDIHVEVPAVKFEELRDASSAECSADIKKRADRAREIQRERFKGSKTTCNAKINAEQFQKVCIIDKEAEKTLKD
;
A
#
# COMPACT_ATOMS: atom_id res chain seq x y z
N TYR A 1 -17.17 21.08 6.26
CA TYR A 1 -17.14 20.15 7.40
C TYR A 1 -15.88 19.30 7.27
N THR A 2 -14.79 19.76 7.84
CA THR A 2 -13.56 18.97 8.01
C THR A 2 -13.76 18.04 9.21
N MET A 3 -14.41 16.91 8.98
CA MET A 3 -14.30 15.80 9.93
C MET A 3 -12.84 15.34 9.93
N SER A 4 -12.24 15.26 11.11
CA SER A 4 -10.86 14.81 11.26
C SER A 4 -10.71 13.44 10.59
N LEU A 5 -9.93 13.35 9.52
CA LEU A 5 -9.64 12.11 8.78
C LEU A 5 -9.17 10.95 9.68
N HIS A 6 -8.68 11.26 10.87
CA HIS A 6 -8.26 10.28 11.89
C HIS A 6 -9.37 9.34 12.33
N CYS A 7 -10.62 9.83 12.43
CA CYS A 7 -11.73 9.02 12.90
C CYS A 7 -12.29 8.12 11.78
N CYS A 8 -12.15 8.55 10.52
CA CYS A 8 -12.73 7.85 9.37
C CYS A 8 -11.91 6.64 8.94
N ILE A 9 -10.59 6.64 9.11
CA ILE A 9 -9.73 5.55 8.60
C ILE A 9 -9.97 4.24 9.35
N LEU A 10 -10.05 4.25 10.67
CA LEU A 10 -10.19 3.03 11.45
C LEU A 10 -11.63 2.72 11.87
N CYS A 11 -12.39 3.70 12.32
CA CYS A 11 -13.79 3.53 12.69
C CYS A 11 -14.52 4.84 12.91
N TYR A 12 -15.83 4.85 12.71
CA TYR A 12 -16.71 5.94 13.07
C TYR A 12 -17.28 5.73 14.48
N TYR A 13 -17.34 6.83 15.25
CA TYR A 13 -18.04 6.86 16.52
C TYR A 13 -19.34 7.67 16.38
N THR A 14 -20.46 7.02 16.53
CA THR A 14 -21.69 7.67 17.02
C THR A 14 -21.75 7.43 18.53
N ALA A 15 -22.49 8.23 19.26
CA ALA A 15 -22.48 8.26 20.73
C ALA A 15 -22.67 6.89 21.42
N GLN A 16 -23.18 5.87 20.73
CA GLN A 16 -23.54 4.57 21.29
C GLN A 16 -23.06 3.34 20.51
N THR A 17 -22.51 3.48 19.26
CA THR A 17 -22.14 2.32 18.44
C THR A 17 -20.75 2.48 17.83
N ILE A 18 -19.97 1.37 17.87
CA ILE A 18 -18.70 1.26 17.14
C ILE A 18 -19.06 0.85 15.69
N ARG A 19 -18.64 1.65 14.71
CA ARG A 19 -18.82 1.33 13.29
C ARG A 19 -17.46 1.09 12.64
N PRO A 20 -17.38 0.14 11.66
CA PRO A 20 -16.15 -0.08 10.90
C PRO A 20 -15.77 1.18 10.12
N GLY A 21 -14.48 1.52 10.08
CA GLY A 21 -13.93 2.57 9.25
C GLY A 21 -13.47 2.06 7.89
N GLU A 22 -12.91 2.95 7.07
CA GLU A 22 -12.52 2.69 5.68
C GLU A 22 -11.59 1.48 5.54
N VAL A 23 -10.66 1.32 6.47
CA VAL A 23 -9.72 0.17 6.47
C VAL A 23 -10.47 -1.16 6.66
N SER A 24 -11.44 -1.21 7.57
CA SER A 24 -12.27 -2.41 7.78
C SER A 24 -13.23 -2.65 6.62
N LEU A 25 -13.77 -1.59 6.03
CA LEU A 25 -14.66 -1.67 4.86
C LEU A 25 -13.94 -2.17 3.61
N ALA A 26 -12.62 -1.89 3.49
CA ALA A 26 -11.78 -2.39 2.41
C ALA A 26 -11.37 -3.87 2.57
N ASN A 27 -11.86 -4.59 3.60
CA ASN A 27 -11.49 -5.98 3.84
C ASN A 27 -11.73 -6.87 2.60
N ASN A 28 -10.73 -7.66 2.21
CA ASN A 28 -10.65 -8.44 0.98
C ASN A 28 -10.67 -7.60 -0.33
N GLY A 29 -10.40 -6.33 -0.22
CA GLY A 29 -10.36 -5.37 -1.33
C GLY A 29 -9.07 -4.57 -1.38
N VAL A 30 -9.18 -3.38 -1.97
CA VAL A 30 -8.08 -2.42 -2.14
C VAL A 30 -8.40 -1.15 -1.35
N LEU A 31 -7.47 -0.73 -0.51
CA LEU A 31 -7.48 0.59 0.12
C LEU A 31 -6.55 1.51 -0.69
N PHE A 32 -7.11 2.49 -1.37
CA PHE A 32 -6.34 3.48 -2.12
C PHE A 32 -6.17 4.76 -1.29
N LEU A 33 -4.93 5.19 -1.11
CA LEU A 33 -4.55 6.39 -0.37
C LEU A 33 -3.84 7.35 -1.32
N ASP A 34 -4.56 8.33 -1.82
CA ASP A 34 -3.97 9.39 -2.63
C ASP A 34 -3.34 10.47 -1.75
N GLU A 35 -2.31 11.15 -2.29
CA GLU A 35 -1.59 12.21 -1.58
C GLU A 35 -1.09 11.76 -0.19
N LEU A 36 -0.50 10.57 -0.10
CA LEU A 36 -0.10 9.94 1.17
C LEU A 36 0.56 10.89 2.20
N PRO A 37 1.48 11.80 1.83
CA PRO A 37 2.11 12.73 2.79
C PRO A 37 1.16 13.81 3.32
N GLU A 38 -0.04 13.98 2.76
CA GLU A 38 -1.01 14.97 3.28
C GLU A 38 -1.85 14.42 4.44
N PHE A 39 -1.83 13.10 4.66
CA PHE A 39 -2.40 12.53 5.87
C PHE A 39 -1.61 12.94 7.10
N SER A 40 -2.26 13.05 8.23
CA SER A 40 -1.54 13.30 9.47
C SER A 40 -0.66 12.10 9.85
N ARG A 41 0.48 12.36 10.47
CA ARG A 41 1.40 11.31 10.90
C ARG A 41 0.72 10.27 11.79
N THR A 42 -0.15 10.70 12.68
CA THR A 42 -0.90 9.78 13.56
C THR A 42 -1.81 8.86 12.77
N ALA A 43 -2.49 9.36 11.72
CA ALA A 43 -3.35 8.55 10.87
C ALA A 43 -2.55 7.49 10.10
N LEU A 44 -1.37 7.86 9.60
CA LEU A 44 -0.48 6.94 8.90
C LEU A 44 0.10 5.85 9.83
N GLU A 45 0.53 6.21 11.04
CA GLU A 45 1.07 5.24 12.00
C GLU A 45 0.01 4.21 12.45
N VAL A 46 -1.24 4.61 12.52
CA VAL A 46 -2.34 3.71 12.89
C VAL A 46 -2.60 2.64 11.81
N LEU A 47 -2.24 2.89 10.55
CA LEU A 47 -2.36 1.91 9.46
C LEU A 47 -1.39 0.73 9.59
N ARG A 48 -0.27 0.88 10.30
CA ARG A 48 0.76 -0.14 10.42
C ARG A 48 0.21 -1.44 10.99
N GLN A 49 -0.48 -1.37 12.13
CA GLN A 49 -1.02 -2.55 12.80
C GLN A 49 -2.01 -3.33 11.93
N PRO A 50 -3.04 -2.71 11.30
CA PRO A 50 -3.92 -3.41 10.38
C PRO A 50 -3.22 -4.12 9.21
N ILE A 51 -2.19 -3.49 8.64
CA ILE A 51 -1.43 -4.07 7.52
C ILE A 51 -0.65 -5.31 8.00
N GLU A 52 -0.05 -5.26 9.19
CA GLU A 52 0.72 -6.35 9.77
C GLU A 52 -0.16 -7.50 10.28
N ASP A 53 -1.15 -7.16 11.10
CA ASP A 53 -1.95 -8.15 11.84
C ASP A 53 -3.14 -8.70 11.02
N GLY A 54 -3.51 -8.03 9.92
CA GLY A 54 -4.71 -8.36 9.15
C GLY A 54 -6.02 -8.20 9.94
N SER A 55 -5.98 -7.44 11.04
CA SER A 55 -7.14 -7.17 11.89
C SER A 55 -7.01 -5.83 12.62
N ILE A 56 -8.14 -5.24 12.99
CA ILE A 56 -8.23 -4.01 13.76
C ILE A 56 -8.99 -4.29 15.04
N THR A 57 -8.36 -4.04 16.17
CA THR A 57 -9.01 -4.15 17.48
C THR A 57 -9.27 -2.77 18.06
N ILE A 58 -10.53 -2.50 18.38
CA ILE A 58 -10.98 -1.26 18.99
C ILE A 58 -11.47 -1.57 20.39
N SER A 59 -10.92 -0.87 21.38
CA SER A 59 -11.32 -1.00 22.78
C SER A 59 -11.80 0.33 23.31
N ARG A 60 -13.05 0.40 23.80
CA ARG A 60 -13.63 1.60 24.40
C ARG A 60 -14.72 1.27 25.40
N ALA A 61 -14.71 1.97 26.52
CA ALA A 61 -15.78 1.90 27.56
C ALA A 61 -16.19 0.48 27.94
N GLY A 62 -15.22 -0.44 28.09
CA GLY A 62 -15.48 -1.84 28.42
C GLY A 62 -15.92 -2.74 27.25
N GLN A 63 -16.10 -2.19 26.06
CA GLN A 63 -16.37 -2.96 24.83
C GLN A 63 -15.09 -3.11 24.02
N LYS A 64 -14.82 -4.34 23.56
CA LYS A 64 -13.75 -4.68 22.65
C LYS A 64 -14.35 -5.30 21.39
N CYS A 65 -14.04 -4.71 20.24
CA CYS A 65 -14.49 -5.20 18.94
C CYS A 65 -13.28 -5.39 18.02
N THR A 66 -13.22 -6.54 17.34
CA THR A 66 -12.16 -6.84 16.38
C THR A 66 -12.78 -7.05 14.99
N TYR A 67 -12.28 -6.27 14.01
CA TYR A 67 -12.69 -6.37 12.61
C TYR A 67 -11.56 -7.01 11.80
N PRO A 68 -11.87 -7.91 10.85
CA PRO A 68 -10.87 -8.40 9.91
C PRO A 68 -10.40 -7.27 8.99
N CYS A 69 -9.13 -7.33 8.58
CA CYS A 69 -8.49 -6.32 7.72
C CYS A 69 -7.49 -6.98 6.77
N SER A 70 -7.97 -7.81 5.86
CA SER A 70 -7.15 -8.39 4.79
C SER A 70 -7.23 -7.49 3.56
N ILE A 71 -6.37 -6.49 3.48
CA ILE A 71 -6.41 -5.45 2.44
C ILE A 71 -5.16 -5.47 1.56
N MET A 72 -5.30 -5.00 0.32
CA MET A 72 -4.20 -4.52 -0.49
C MET A 72 -4.15 -3.00 -0.37
N VAL A 73 -3.06 -2.47 0.14
CA VAL A 73 -2.86 -1.02 0.21
C VAL A 73 -2.18 -0.54 -1.06
N VAL A 74 -2.78 0.45 -1.71
CA VAL A 74 -2.19 1.17 -2.83
C VAL A 74 -2.12 2.63 -2.43
N ALA A 75 -0.94 3.23 -2.49
CA ALA A 75 -0.74 4.62 -2.14
C ALA A 75 -0.10 5.39 -3.30
N ALA A 76 -0.50 6.63 -3.47
CA ALA A 76 0.11 7.55 -4.42
C ALA A 76 0.64 8.78 -3.69
N MET A 77 1.76 9.32 -4.19
CA MET A 77 2.34 10.54 -3.66
C MET A 77 3.15 11.27 -4.73
N ASN A 78 3.24 12.57 -4.60
CA ASN A 78 4.14 13.38 -5.40
C ASN A 78 5.57 13.32 -4.83
N PRO A 79 6.61 13.55 -5.65
CA PRO A 79 8.01 13.55 -5.19
C PRO A 79 8.34 14.75 -4.28
N CYS A 80 7.54 15.81 -4.32
CA CYS A 80 7.66 16.98 -3.46
C CYS A 80 6.35 17.80 -3.46
N PRO A 81 6.18 18.81 -2.61
CA PRO A 81 4.95 19.62 -2.54
C PRO A 81 4.56 20.34 -3.83
N CYS A 82 5.51 20.65 -4.73
CA CYS A 82 5.18 21.24 -6.04
C CYS A 82 5.01 20.21 -7.15
N GLY A 83 5.34 18.93 -6.91
CA GLY A 83 5.21 17.83 -7.87
C GLY A 83 6.37 17.68 -8.87
N TYR A 84 7.34 18.64 -8.93
CA TYR A 84 8.33 18.67 -10.01
C TYR A 84 9.75 18.28 -9.59
N TYR A 85 9.95 17.69 -8.44
CA TYR A 85 11.28 17.21 -8.05
C TYR A 85 11.67 16.00 -8.89
N GLY A 86 12.78 16.10 -9.62
CA GLY A 86 13.22 15.08 -10.58
C GLY A 86 12.58 15.18 -11.97
N ASP A 87 11.66 16.12 -12.21
CA ASP A 87 11.04 16.31 -13.52
C ASP A 87 12.04 16.89 -14.52
N PRO A 88 12.25 16.25 -15.70
CA PRO A 88 13.20 16.73 -16.71
C PRO A 88 12.71 17.98 -17.46
N THR A 89 11.39 18.26 -17.45
CA THR A 89 10.76 19.33 -18.22
C THR A 89 10.47 20.57 -17.41
N ARG A 90 10.30 20.43 -16.10
CA ARG A 90 9.94 21.52 -15.19
C ARG A 90 10.85 21.58 -13.98
N LYS A 91 11.32 22.77 -13.66
CA LYS A 91 12.20 22.99 -12.50
C LYS A 91 11.39 22.97 -11.20
N CYS A 92 11.82 22.15 -10.25
CA CYS A 92 11.28 22.16 -8.89
C CYS A 92 11.58 23.49 -8.19
N THR A 93 10.58 24.07 -7.54
CA THR A 93 10.68 25.33 -6.77
C THR A 93 10.83 25.11 -5.26
N CYS A 94 10.81 23.87 -4.80
CA CYS A 94 10.93 23.54 -3.39
C CYS A 94 12.38 23.59 -2.92
N SER A 95 12.64 24.13 -1.73
CA SER A 95 13.92 23.98 -1.06
C SER A 95 14.14 22.53 -0.61
N GLU A 96 15.40 22.09 -0.49
CA GLU A 96 15.73 20.74 0.00
C GLU A 96 15.10 20.43 1.36
N GLN A 97 15.09 21.43 2.25
CA GLN A 97 14.46 21.27 3.57
C GLN A 97 12.96 21.05 3.46
N LYS A 98 12.28 21.70 2.50
CA LYS A 98 10.85 21.52 2.26
C LYS A 98 10.56 20.13 1.71
N ILE A 99 11.38 19.63 0.80
CA ILE A 99 11.30 18.28 0.24
C ILE A 99 11.50 17.24 1.36
N LYS A 100 12.59 17.34 2.13
CA LYS A 100 12.86 16.43 3.25
C LYS A 100 11.73 16.42 4.26
N ARG A 101 11.19 17.58 4.63
CA ARG A 101 10.05 17.67 5.57
C ARG A 101 8.79 16.99 5.02
N TYR A 102 8.54 17.11 3.73
CA TYR A 102 7.40 16.48 3.06
C TYR A 102 7.53 14.96 3.06
N LEU A 103 8.67 14.43 2.63
CA LEU A 103 8.93 13.00 2.60
C LEU A 103 8.97 12.38 4.00
N ASN A 104 9.52 13.06 4.99
CA ASN A 104 9.60 12.60 6.38
C ASN A 104 8.24 12.55 7.11
N ARG A 105 7.14 12.97 6.49
CA ARG A 105 5.79 12.74 7.03
C ARG A 105 5.45 11.26 7.05
N ILE A 106 6.00 10.49 6.12
CA ILE A 106 5.86 9.04 6.08
C ILE A 106 7.05 8.45 6.83
N SER A 107 6.77 7.63 7.82
CA SER A 107 7.84 6.98 8.59
C SER A 107 8.49 5.83 7.79
N GLY A 108 9.79 5.61 8.01
CA GLY A 108 10.50 4.45 7.45
C GLY A 108 9.77 3.14 7.73
N PRO A 109 9.41 2.84 9.00
CA PRO A 109 8.67 1.63 9.32
C PRO A 109 7.32 1.45 8.60
N LEU A 110 6.64 2.54 8.21
CA LEU A 110 5.45 2.43 7.37
C LEU A 110 5.82 2.13 5.92
N LEU A 111 6.86 2.78 5.39
CA LEU A 111 7.35 2.50 4.03
C LEU A 111 7.80 1.04 3.88
N ASP A 112 8.45 0.46 4.88
CA ASP A 112 8.86 -0.95 4.90
C ASP A 112 7.68 -1.94 4.80
N ARG A 113 6.45 -1.48 4.94
CA ARG A 113 5.23 -2.30 4.77
C ARG A 113 4.68 -2.26 3.35
N PHE A 114 5.22 -1.42 2.50
CA PHE A 114 4.90 -1.43 1.08
C PHE A 114 5.92 -2.31 0.36
N ASP A 115 5.49 -3.44 -0.16
CA ASP A 115 6.35 -4.44 -0.81
C ASP A 115 6.89 -3.96 -2.16
N ILE A 116 6.21 -3.01 -2.82
CA ILE A 116 6.56 -2.54 -4.15
C ILE A 116 6.51 -1.02 -4.18
N HIS A 117 7.64 -0.41 -4.55
CA HIS A 117 7.77 1.02 -4.78
C HIS A 117 7.97 1.24 -6.28
N VAL A 118 7.12 2.06 -6.90
CA VAL A 118 7.17 2.35 -8.33
C VAL A 118 7.31 3.86 -8.53
N GLU A 119 8.34 4.25 -9.24
CA GLU A 119 8.49 5.62 -9.70
C GLU A 119 7.84 5.77 -11.08
N VAL A 120 6.91 6.71 -11.18
CA VAL A 120 6.17 6.98 -12.42
C VAL A 120 6.69 8.29 -13.02
N PRO A 121 7.49 8.24 -14.09
CA PRO A 121 8.00 9.44 -14.75
C PRO A 121 6.88 10.19 -15.47
N ALA A 122 7.14 11.49 -15.74
CA ALA A 122 6.24 12.28 -16.56
C ALA A 122 6.17 11.73 -17.99
N VAL A 123 4.95 11.52 -18.48
CA VAL A 123 4.70 11.01 -19.84
C VAL A 123 4.69 12.18 -20.82
N LYS A 124 5.38 12.03 -21.95
CA LYS A 124 5.39 13.05 -23.01
C LYS A 124 4.05 13.12 -23.72
N PHE A 125 3.68 14.31 -24.18
CA PHE A 125 2.40 14.53 -24.86
C PHE A 125 2.22 13.65 -26.11
N GLU A 126 3.31 13.38 -26.83
CA GLU A 126 3.33 12.53 -28.01
C GLU A 126 2.95 11.07 -27.65
N GLU A 127 3.45 10.57 -26.52
CA GLU A 127 3.14 9.21 -26.01
C GLU A 127 1.68 9.10 -25.55
N LEU A 128 1.09 10.18 -25.03
CA LEU A 128 -0.32 10.21 -24.66
C LEU A 128 -1.26 10.16 -25.85
N ARG A 129 -0.81 10.62 -27.04
CA ARG A 129 -1.60 10.58 -28.28
C ARG A 129 -1.51 9.22 -28.97
N ASP A 130 -0.48 8.46 -28.71
CA ASP A 130 -0.28 7.12 -29.30
C ASP A 130 -1.07 6.07 -28.51
N ALA A 131 -2.38 6.04 -28.77
CA ALA A 131 -3.31 5.09 -28.15
C ALA A 131 -3.11 3.65 -28.63
N SER A 132 -2.20 3.41 -29.60
CA SER A 132 -2.05 2.11 -30.26
C SER A 132 -1.24 1.08 -29.44
N SER A 133 -0.53 1.51 -28.38
CA SER A 133 0.38 0.65 -27.61
C SER A 133 -0.11 0.25 -26.22
N ALA A 134 -1.24 0.78 -25.78
CA ALA A 134 -1.72 0.52 -24.42
C ALA A 134 -2.38 -0.86 -24.31
N GLU A 135 -1.86 -1.69 -23.42
CA GLU A 135 -2.48 -2.99 -23.09
C GLU A 135 -3.86 -2.77 -22.44
N CYS A 136 -4.86 -3.54 -22.86
CA CYS A 136 -6.19 -3.41 -22.31
C CYS A 136 -6.29 -4.03 -20.90
N SER A 137 -7.16 -3.48 -20.06
CA SER A 137 -7.40 -3.97 -18.69
C SER A 137 -7.79 -5.45 -18.64
N ALA A 138 -8.44 -5.97 -19.67
CA ALA A 138 -8.84 -7.37 -19.76
C ALA A 138 -7.61 -8.32 -19.88
N ASP A 139 -6.56 -7.92 -20.59
CA ASP A 139 -5.36 -8.72 -20.74
C ASP A 139 -4.48 -8.64 -19.49
N ILE A 140 -4.40 -7.47 -18.85
CA ILE A 140 -3.77 -7.32 -17.53
C ILE A 140 -4.47 -8.22 -16.51
N LYS A 141 -5.81 -8.23 -16.52
CA LYS A 141 -6.60 -9.09 -15.63
C LYS A 141 -6.31 -10.58 -15.86
N LYS A 142 -6.24 -11.05 -17.08
CA LYS A 142 -5.89 -12.46 -17.40
C LYS A 142 -4.54 -12.87 -16.80
N ARG A 143 -3.52 -11.99 -16.90
CA ARG A 143 -2.21 -12.26 -16.27
C ARG A 143 -2.29 -12.31 -14.76
N ALA A 144 -3.02 -11.37 -14.14
CA ALA A 144 -3.22 -11.36 -12.70
C ALA A 144 -3.99 -12.60 -12.23
N ASP A 145 -5.04 -13.01 -12.94
CA ASP A 145 -5.81 -14.21 -12.63
C ASP A 145 -4.94 -15.48 -12.73
N ARG A 146 -4.11 -15.59 -13.78
CA ARG A 146 -3.16 -16.71 -13.93
C ARG A 146 -2.13 -16.76 -12.79
N ALA A 147 -1.58 -15.62 -12.40
CA ALA A 147 -0.65 -15.54 -11.25
C ALA A 147 -1.33 -15.97 -9.94
N ARG A 148 -2.59 -15.59 -9.75
CA ARG A 148 -3.39 -16.01 -8.60
C ARG A 148 -3.68 -17.51 -8.59
N GLU A 149 -3.94 -18.10 -9.73
CA GLU A 149 -4.15 -19.55 -9.88
C GLU A 149 -2.90 -20.32 -9.45
N ILE A 150 -1.72 -19.90 -9.92
CA ILE A 150 -0.43 -20.49 -9.52
C ILE A 150 -0.25 -20.41 -8.00
N GLN A 151 -0.61 -19.29 -7.37
CA GLN A 151 -0.52 -19.14 -5.92
C GLN A 151 -1.52 -20.04 -5.17
N ARG A 152 -2.75 -20.16 -5.67
CA ARG A 152 -3.74 -21.06 -5.08
C ARG A 152 -3.28 -22.52 -5.11
N GLU A 153 -2.72 -22.97 -6.22
CA GLU A 153 -2.20 -24.35 -6.33
C GLU A 153 -0.99 -24.54 -5.41
N ARG A 154 -0.06 -23.56 -5.37
CA ARG A 154 1.11 -23.58 -4.47
C ARG A 154 0.75 -23.75 -3.01
N PHE A 155 -0.30 -23.09 -2.55
CA PHE A 155 -0.70 -23.06 -1.15
C PHE A 155 -1.90 -23.95 -0.85
N LYS A 156 -2.27 -24.84 -1.75
CA LYS A 156 -3.38 -25.76 -1.60
C LYS A 156 -3.24 -26.58 -0.31
N GLY A 157 -4.30 -26.61 0.50
CA GLY A 157 -4.29 -27.30 1.79
C GLY A 157 -3.63 -26.50 2.95
N SER A 158 -3.15 -25.28 2.71
CA SER A 158 -2.64 -24.40 3.76
C SER A 158 -3.61 -23.25 4.07
N LYS A 159 -3.37 -22.54 5.18
CA LYS A 159 -4.10 -21.31 5.51
C LYS A 159 -3.58 -20.07 4.74
N THR A 160 -2.46 -20.22 4.05
CA THR A 160 -1.82 -19.16 3.27
C THR A 160 -2.56 -18.99 1.95
N THR A 161 -2.88 -17.76 1.58
CA THR A 161 -3.68 -17.44 0.38
C THR A 161 -2.87 -16.79 -0.73
N CYS A 162 -1.70 -16.23 -0.41
CA CYS A 162 -0.85 -15.53 -1.37
C CYS A 162 0.61 -15.47 -0.90
N ASN A 163 1.52 -15.15 -1.80
CA ASN A 163 2.95 -15.05 -1.50
C ASN A 163 3.27 -14.06 -0.38
N ALA A 164 2.56 -12.93 -0.29
CA ALA A 164 2.78 -11.92 0.74
C ALA A 164 2.44 -12.40 2.17
N LYS A 165 1.78 -13.55 2.32
CA LYS A 165 1.36 -14.11 3.62
C LYS A 165 2.10 -15.41 3.98
N ILE A 166 3.20 -15.72 3.29
CA ILE A 166 4.02 -16.91 3.62
C ILE A 166 4.72 -16.73 4.97
N ASN A 167 4.77 -17.82 5.73
CA ASN A 167 5.54 -17.86 6.97
C ASN A 167 7.00 -18.29 6.69
N ALA A 168 7.87 -18.23 7.71
CA ALA A 168 9.28 -18.56 7.57
C ALA A 168 9.53 -19.99 7.07
N GLU A 169 8.72 -20.96 7.49
CA GLU A 169 8.83 -22.36 7.04
C GLU A 169 8.47 -22.50 5.55
N GLN A 170 7.40 -21.86 5.12
CA GLN A 170 6.97 -21.86 3.72
C GLN A 170 7.96 -21.10 2.85
N PHE A 171 8.53 -20.00 3.37
CA PHE A 171 9.55 -19.23 2.67
C PHE A 171 10.74 -20.10 2.25
N GLN A 172 11.28 -20.91 3.14
CA GLN A 172 12.39 -21.81 2.83
C GLN A 172 12.06 -22.85 1.75
N LYS A 173 10.78 -23.28 1.67
CA LYS A 173 10.34 -24.26 0.67
C LYS A 173 10.05 -23.66 -0.70
N VAL A 174 9.60 -22.41 -0.73
CA VAL A 174 9.09 -21.76 -1.96
C VAL A 174 10.11 -20.80 -2.58
N CYS A 175 10.89 -20.11 -1.74
CA CYS A 175 11.88 -19.14 -2.18
C CYS A 175 13.26 -19.81 -2.33
N ILE A 176 13.43 -20.57 -3.39
CA ILE A 176 14.73 -21.17 -3.74
C ILE A 176 15.54 -20.09 -4.45
N ILE A 177 16.63 -19.65 -3.81
CA ILE A 177 17.54 -18.64 -4.35
C ILE A 177 18.73 -19.37 -4.98
N ASP A 178 19.03 -19.06 -6.24
CA ASP A 178 20.24 -19.54 -6.89
C ASP A 178 21.49 -18.74 -6.45
N LYS A 179 22.68 -19.21 -6.85
CA LYS A 179 23.94 -18.58 -6.43
C LYS A 179 24.10 -17.15 -6.95
N GLU A 180 23.50 -16.82 -8.08
CA GLU A 180 23.59 -15.51 -8.70
C GLU A 180 22.68 -14.51 -7.94
N ALA A 181 21.47 -14.92 -7.64
CA ALA A 181 20.54 -14.15 -6.80
C ALA A 181 21.10 -13.95 -5.37
N GLU A 182 21.73 -14.98 -4.78
CA GLU A 182 22.38 -14.87 -3.48
C GLU A 182 23.52 -13.83 -3.48
N LYS A 183 24.29 -13.75 -4.55
CA LYS A 183 25.34 -12.73 -4.71
C LYS A 183 24.75 -11.33 -4.77
N THR A 184 23.71 -11.14 -5.59
CA THR A 184 23.01 -9.83 -5.72
C THR A 184 22.40 -9.36 -4.41
N LEU A 185 21.95 -10.26 -3.54
CA LEU A 185 21.40 -9.93 -2.23
C LEU A 185 22.46 -9.58 -1.16
N LYS A 186 23.72 -9.97 -1.40
CA LYS A 186 24.83 -9.66 -0.48
C LYS A 186 25.56 -8.36 -0.80
N ASP A 187 25.44 -7.87 -2.05
CA ASP A 187 26.01 -6.61 -2.54
C ASP A 187 25.07 -5.44 -2.20
#